data_45c5ed23de7ee0fd373658ce7e2a21b6
#
_entry.id   45c5ed23de7ee0fd373658ce7e2a21b6
#
_cell.length_a   1.000
_cell.length_b   1.000
_cell.length_c   1.000
_cell.angle_alpha   90.00
_cell.angle_beta   90.00
_cell.angle_gamma   90.00
#
_symmetry.space_group_name_H-M   'P 1'
#
loop_
_entity.id
_entity.type
_entity.pdbx_description
1 polymer ?
#
loop_
_entity_poly.entity_id
_entity_poly.type
_entity_poly.pdbx_seq_one_letter_code
_entity_poly.pdbx_strand_id
1 'polypeptide(L)'
;MFQLSALTEEQRIQKSAITIMAHPKWATTGGVLMVGERRICDETPTAYTNGKDVVFGRAAVAKWSDPNLRYVDLHEQMHKAKRHLITWQHLQRINAHCANVAMDHNINLEITEHDGGEGFVIMPKGGCYDPKYKGWDTAKIFWDIYDPNDPDNEKGNGGKDTGFDEHDWEGAQEMTAEEIAELERDIDEAVRQGHLLGGKLGSGGDRLFGELLEPQVNWVEVMRDFVTSTCAGSDIPTFKKPNRRYMAAGYYMPSSYAERVGPIVNANDMSGSIGNREISIIQSEMAAIASTLRPTELHVMYWDTEVVGHEVYAPHEYDDITKRTKPVGGGGTMVECVPKFINENKIEPQCAIVVTDGYLGGDWGEWSCPVLWVVINNKRAVPSVGKVVHVTTEQLNDR
;
A
#
# COMPACT_ATOMS: atom_id res chain seq x y z
N MET A 1 20.60 -49.15 22.62
CA MET A 1 21.00 -47.89 21.98
C MET A 1 19.98 -47.66 20.84
N PHE A 2 18.97 -46.84 21.06
CA PHE A 2 18.03 -46.49 19.99
C PHE A 2 18.78 -45.65 18.97
N GLN A 3 18.99 -46.14 17.75
CA GLN A 3 19.39 -45.30 16.63
C GLN A 3 18.22 -44.37 16.35
N LEU A 4 18.39 -43.09 16.65
CA LEU A 4 17.52 -42.05 16.16
C LEU A 4 17.63 -42.08 14.63
N SER A 5 16.60 -42.56 13.94
CA SER A 5 16.50 -42.46 12.49
C SER A 5 16.58 -41.00 12.10
N ALA A 6 17.28 -40.67 11.00
CA ALA A 6 17.28 -39.32 10.45
C ALA A 6 15.82 -38.88 10.19
N LEU A 7 15.53 -37.62 10.44
CA LEU A 7 14.19 -37.06 10.17
C LEU A 7 13.91 -37.14 8.65
N THR A 8 12.67 -37.45 8.31
CA THR A 8 12.22 -37.32 6.90
C THR A 8 12.13 -35.85 6.50
N GLU A 9 12.07 -35.58 5.21
CA GLU A 9 11.95 -34.22 4.68
C GLU A 9 10.69 -33.52 5.21
N GLU A 10 9.57 -34.25 5.31
CA GLU A 10 8.31 -33.74 5.91
C GLU A 10 8.51 -33.37 7.38
N GLN A 11 9.22 -34.19 8.13
CA GLN A 11 9.54 -33.91 9.52
C GLN A 11 10.50 -32.73 9.65
N ARG A 12 11.38 -32.52 8.67
CA ARG A 12 12.30 -31.39 8.67
C ARG A 12 11.58 -30.06 8.45
N ILE A 13 10.63 -29.98 7.51
CA ILE A 13 9.82 -28.76 7.32
C ILE A 13 8.92 -28.48 8.54
N GLN A 14 8.36 -29.51 9.19
CA GLN A 14 7.62 -29.33 10.44
C GLN A 14 8.53 -28.83 11.57
N LYS A 15 9.73 -29.40 11.71
CA LYS A 15 10.73 -28.93 12.68
C LYS A 15 11.12 -27.48 12.42
N SER A 16 11.29 -27.07 11.16
CA SER A 16 11.57 -25.69 10.77
C SER A 16 10.50 -24.75 11.31
N ALA A 17 9.22 -25.00 11.00
CA ALA A 17 8.11 -24.18 11.48
C ALA A 17 8.07 -24.07 13.01
N ILE A 18 8.14 -25.22 13.71
CA ILE A 18 8.11 -25.24 15.19
C ILE A 18 9.28 -24.43 15.76
N THR A 19 10.47 -24.54 15.14
CA THR A 19 11.66 -23.84 15.60
C THR A 19 11.53 -22.33 15.38
N ILE A 20 10.96 -21.89 14.26
CA ILE A 20 10.67 -20.49 13.96
C ILE A 20 9.66 -19.93 14.96
N MET A 21 8.54 -20.63 15.15
CA MET A 21 7.47 -20.23 16.09
C MET A 21 7.93 -20.15 17.55
N ALA A 22 8.89 -20.98 17.95
CA ALA A 22 9.46 -20.99 19.29
C ALA A 22 10.57 -19.96 19.52
N HIS A 23 11.09 -19.36 18.46
CA HIS A 23 12.20 -18.41 18.58
C HIS A 23 11.67 -17.00 18.90
N PRO A 24 12.11 -16.35 19.99
CA PRO A 24 11.56 -15.06 20.43
C PRO A 24 11.52 -14.00 19.34
N LYS A 25 12.55 -13.91 18.50
CA LYS A 25 12.68 -12.92 17.44
C LYS A 25 11.81 -13.19 16.22
N TRP A 26 11.51 -14.47 15.95
CA TRP A 26 10.80 -14.91 14.74
C TRP A 26 9.37 -15.37 15.00
N ALA A 27 8.95 -15.45 16.24
CA ALA A 27 7.63 -15.96 16.63
C ALA A 27 6.46 -15.17 16.00
N THR A 28 6.68 -13.91 15.65
CA THR A 28 5.70 -13.05 14.98
C THR A 28 5.30 -13.58 13.59
N THR A 29 6.20 -14.32 12.92
CA THR A 29 5.90 -14.96 11.63
C THR A 29 5.06 -16.24 11.79
N GLY A 30 4.92 -16.72 13.03
CA GLY A 30 4.27 -18.00 13.32
C GLY A 30 2.81 -18.09 12.86
N GLY A 31 2.07 -16.98 12.87
CA GLY A 31 0.71 -16.93 12.36
C GLY A 31 0.65 -17.25 10.86
N VAL A 32 1.49 -16.58 10.08
CA VAL A 32 1.53 -16.76 8.62
C VAL A 32 1.98 -18.16 8.21
N LEU A 33 2.84 -18.80 9.02
CA LEU A 33 3.23 -20.21 8.84
C LEU A 33 2.03 -21.18 8.87
N MET A 34 0.92 -20.81 9.50
CA MET A 34 -0.28 -21.63 9.62
C MET A 34 -1.30 -21.39 8.50
N VAL A 35 -1.08 -20.40 7.64
CA VAL A 35 -1.96 -20.12 6.50
C VAL A 35 -1.60 -21.05 5.34
N GLY A 36 -2.60 -21.72 4.76
CA GLY A 36 -2.43 -22.63 3.64
C GLY A 36 -1.73 -23.95 4.01
N GLU A 37 -1.46 -24.76 3.01
CA GLU A 37 -0.78 -26.05 3.15
C GLU A 37 0.71 -25.93 2.92
N ARG A 38 1.46 -26.80 3.57
CA ARG A 38 2.92 -26.96 3.40
C ARG A 38 3.20 -28.40 2.99
N ARG A 39 3.64 -28.58 1.75
CA ARG A 39 3.82 -29.90 1.16
C ARG A 39 5.16 -30.07 0.50
N ILE A 40 5.58 -31.32 0.31
CA ILE A 40 6.75 -31.70 -0.44
C ILE A 40 6.35 -32.21 -1.82
N CYS A 41 7.12 -31.82 -2.83
CA CYS A 41 6.99 -32.27 -4.20
C CYS A 41 8.34 -32.81 -4.70
N ASP A 42 8.31 -33.91 -5.45
CA ASP A 42 9.53 -34.52 -6.01
C ASP A 42 10.01 -33.79 -7.28
N GLU A 43 9.12 -33.09 -7.97
CA GLU A 43 9.36 -32.42 -9.23
C GLU A 43 9.88 -31.00 -9.05
N THR A 44 9.66 -30.41 -7.86
CA THR A 44 10.08 -29.04 -7.55
C THR A 44 11.58 -29.00 -7.28
N PRO A 45 12.34 -28.12 -7.97
CA PRO A 45 13.79 -28.04 -7.78
C PRO A 45 14.20 -27.39 -6.46
N THR A 46 13.40 -26.43 -5.97
CA THR A 46 13.69 -25.61 -4.78
C THR A 46 12.47 -25.50 -3.86
N ALA A 47 11.85 -24.34 -3.76
CA ALA A 47 10.57 -24.10 -3.11
C ALA A 47 9.81 -23.07 -3.94
N TYR A 48 8.49 -22.98 -3.73
CA TYR A 48 7.66 -21.92 -4.27
C TYR A 48 6.37 -21.74 -3.47
N THR A 49 5.76 -20.58 -3.64
CA THR A 49 4.40 -20.30 -3.16
C THR A 49 3.49 -19.83 -4.30
N ASN A 50 2.18 -20.12 -4.16
CA ASN A 50 1.11 -19.53 -4.98
C ASN A 50 0.41 -18.36 -4.26
N GLY A 51 0.98 -17.88 -3.15
CA GLY A 51 0.39 -16.86 -2.28
C GLY A 51 -0.43 -17.44 -1.11
N LYS A 52 -0.84 -18.72 -1.16
CA LYS A 52 -1.56 -19.43 -0.11
C LYS A 52 -0.76 -20.62 0.41
N ASP A 53 -0.42 -21.55 -0.47
CA ASP A 53 0.30 -22.78 -0.15
C ASP A 53 1.80 -22.61 -0.40
N VAL A 54 2.61 -23.45 0.28
CA VAL A 54 4.05 -23.52 0.07
C VAL A 54 4.46 -24.93 -0.30
N VAL A 55 5.16 -25.05 -1.40
CA VAL A 55 5.66 -26.35 -1.91
C VAL A 55 7.17 -26.38 -1.83
N PHE A 56 7.72 -27.41 -1.20
CA PHE A 56 9.16 -27.62 -1.04
C PHE A 56 9.61 -28.79 -1.89
N GLY A 57 10.70 -28.62 -2.62
CA GLY A 57 11.36 -29.68 -3.36
C GLY A 57 12.05 -30.68 -2.43
N ARG A 58 11.73 -31.99 -2.54
CA ARG A 58 12.34 -33.03 -1.70
C ARG A 58 13.87 -33.01 -1.75
N ALA A 59 14.42 -32.93 -2.96
CA ALA A 59 15.87 -32.92 -3.17
C ALA A 59 16.56 -31.69 -2.57
N ALA A 60 15.88 -30.54 -2.56
CA ALA A 60 16.37 -29.32 -1.97
C ALA A 60 16.33 -29.40 -0.44
N VAL A 61 15.20 -29.82 0.15
CA VAL A 61 15.07 -30.02 1.60
C VAL A 61 16.12 -30.98 2.12
N ALA A 62 16.41 -32.07 1.40
CA ALA A 62 17.44 -33.03 1.80
C ALA A 62 18.86 -32.41 1.85
N LYS A 63 19.15 -31.43 0.96
CA LYS A 63 20.46 -30.77 0.86
C LYS A 63 20.65 -29.59 1.79
N TRP A 64 19.59 -28.86 2.09
CA TRP A 64 19.67 -27.65 2.92
C TRP A 64 20.03 -28.00 4.37
N SER A 65 20.87 -27.18 4.97
CA SER A 65 21.06 -27.19 6.41
C SER A 65 19.79 -26.70 7.11
N ASP A 66 19.64 -26.97 8.41
CA ASP A 66 18.47 -26.46 9.16
C ASP A 66 18.37 -24.91 9.15
N PRO A 67 19.44 -24.11 9.26
CA PRO A 67 19.38 -22.66 9.04
C PRO A 67 18.97 -22.24 7.64
N ASN A 68 19.42 -22.96 6.58
CA ASN A 68 18.97 -22.66 5.23
C ASN A 68 17.48 -22.99 5.04
N LEU A 69 17.04 -24.13 5.56
CA LEU A 69 15.63 -24.52 5.48
C LEU A 69 14.72 -23.49 6.20
N ARG A 70 15.13 -23.01 7.37
CA ARG A 70 14.42 -21.93 8.06
C ARG A 70 14.39 -20.63 7.26
N TYR A 71 15.49 -20.33 6.56
CA TYR A 71 15.55 -19.15 5.70
C TYR A 71 14.52 -19.23 4.58
N VAL A 72 14.54 -20.34 3.82
CA VAL A 72 13.61 -20.54 2.70
C VAL A 72 12.16 -20.57 3.21
N ASP A 73 11.91 -21.24 4.32
CA ASP A 73 10.58 -21.28 4.94
C ASP A 73 10.06 -19.87 5.27
N LEU A 74 10.89 -19.04 5.88
CA LEU A 74 10.54 -17.64 6.16
C LEU A 74 10.39 -16.80 4.88
N HIS A 75 11.21 -17.03 3.88
CA HIS A 75 11.14 -16.36 2.60
C HIS A 75 9.77 -16.55 1.93
N GLU A 76 9.33 -17.81 1.80
CA GLU A 76 8.00 -18.12 1.26
C GLU A 76 6.85 -17.51 2.09
N GLN A 77 7.00 -17.51 3.43
CA GLN A 77 6.00 -16.88 4.30
C GLN A 77 5.95 -15.36 4.14
N MET A 78 7.09 -14.72 3.86
CA MET A 78 7.12 -13.27 3.62
C MET A 78 6.44 -12.91 2.30
N HIS A 79 6.55 -13.74 1.25
CA HIS A 79 5.78 -13.55 0.02
C HIS A 79 4.27 -13.57 0.29
N LYS A 80 3.80 -14.51 1.13
CA LYS A 80 2.38 -14.58 1.54
C LYS A 80 1.99 -13.36 2.36
N ALA A 81 2.74 -13.05 3.42
CA ALA A 81 2.45 -11.94 4.32
C ALA A 81 2.36 -10.60 3.58
N LYS A 82 3.25 -10.38 2.61
CA LYS A 82 3.28 -9.17 1.78
C LYS A 82 2.35 -9.25 0.56
N ARG A 83 1.64 -10.37 0.37
CA ARG A 83 0.68 -10.58 -0.74
C ARG A 83 1.32 -10.35 -2.12
N HIS A 84 2.59 -10.68 -2.27
CA HIS A 84 3.38 -10.32 -3.45
C HIS A 84 2.76 -10.80 -4.76
N LEU A 85 2.22 -12.02 -4.80
CA LEU A 85 1.63 -12.60 -6.00
C LEU A 85 0.26 -11.99 -6.37
N ILE A 86 -0.36 -11.26 -5.45
CA ILE A 86 -1.60 -10.50 -5.70
C ILE A 86 -1.23 -9.07 -6.09
N THR A 87 -0.43 -8.40 -5.28
CA THR A 87 -0.11 -6.97 -5.42
C THR A 87 0.68 -6.67 -6.70
N TRP A 88 1.65 -7.55 -7.06
CA TRP A 88 2.59 -7.27 -8.13
C TRP A 88 2.27 -7.96 -9.47
N GLN A 89 1.05 -8.47 -9.67
CA GLN A 89 0.63 -9.07 -10.94
C GLN A 89 0.83 -8.16 -12.16
N HIS A 90 0.70 -6.85 -11.97
CA HIS A 90 0.91 -5.89 -13.05
C HIS A 90 2.39 -5.80 -13.49
N LEU A 91 3.35 -5.95 -12.57
CA LEU A 91 4.79 -6.02 -12.88
C LEU A 91 5.14 -7.35 -13.54
N GLN A 92 4.56 -8.43 -13.06
CA GLN A 92 4.71 -9.77 -13.66
C GLN A 92 4.28 -9.79 -15.13
N ARG A 93 3.21 -9.09 -15.49
CA ARG A 93 2.77 -8.97 -16.89
C ARG A 93 3.74 -8.22 -17.79
N ILE A 94 4.58 -7.33 -17.22
CA ILE A 94 5.62 -6.61 -17.95
C ILE A 94 6.83 -7.52 -18.12
N ASN A 95 7.36 -8.08 -17.03
CA ASN A 95 8.46 -9.04 -17.03
C ASN A 95 8.42 -9.87 -15.75
N ALA A 96 8.07 -11.16 -15.86
CA ALA A 96 7.91 -12.07 -14.74
C ALA A 96 9.24 -12.29 -13.99
N HIS A 97 10.36 -12.42 -14.71
CA HIS A 97 11.67 -12.63 -14.09
C HIS A 97 12.10 -11.42 -13.24
N CYS A 98 12.01 -10.21 -13.80
CA CYS A 98 12.34 -9.00 -13.04
C CYS A 98 11.42 -8.78 -11.84
N ALA A 99 10.13 -9.15 -11.94
CA ALA A 99 9.21 -9.08 -10.83
C ALA A 99 9.63 -10.01 -9.69
N ASN A 100 9.99 -11.27 -10.00
CA ASN A 100 10.47 -12.23 -9.01
C ASN A 100 11.76 -11.72 -8.34
N VAL A 101 12.76 -11.34 -9.12
CA VAL A 101 14.04 -10.82 -8.59
C VAL A 101 13.83 -9.60 -7.71
N ALA A 102 12.92 -8.70 -8.08
CA ALA A 102 12.63 -7.51 -7.28
C ALA A 102 11.95 -7.83 -5.93
N MET A 103 11.01 -8.77 -5.92
CA MET A 103 10.36 -9.26 -4.70
C MET A 103 11.35 -9.95 -3.78
N ASP A 104 12.24 -10.78 -4.35
CA ASP A 104 13.26 -11.50 -3.61
C ASP A 104 14.27 -10.57 -2.95
N HIS A 105 14.76 -9.56 -3.67
CA HIS A 105 15.65 -8.55 -3.08
C HIS A 105 15.02 -7.88 -1.87
N ASN A 106 13.73 -7.50 -1.96
CA ASN A 106 13.01 -6.88 -0.86
C ASN A 106 12.96 -7.79 0.36
N ILE A 107 12.51 -9.05 0.18
CA ILE A 107 12.39 -10.02 1.28
C ILE A 107 13.74 -10.43 1.84
N ASN A 108 14.71 -10.72 1.00
CA ASN A 108 16.02 -11.23 1.44
C ASN A 108 16.78 -10.19 2.26
N LEU A 109 16.65 -8.90 1.92
CA LEU A 109 17.19 -7.80 2.73
C LEU A 109 16.54 -7.76 4.10
N GLU A 110 15.21 -7.83 4.18
CA GLU A 110 14.49 -7.79 5.46
C GLU A 110 14.82 -8.97 6.36
N ILE A 111 14.81 -10.19 5.84
CA ILE A 111 15.16 -11.39 6.62
C ILE A 111 16.60 -11.29 7.15
N THR A 112 17.54 -10.89 6.30
CA THR A 112 18.95 -10.80 6.67
C THR A 112 19.18 -9.71 7.72
N GLU A 113 18.54 -8.55 7.57
CA GLU A 113 18.62 -7.47 8.57
C GLU A 113 17.95 -7.85 9.88
N HIS A 114 16.83 -8.55 9.82
CA HIS A 114 16.14 -9.01 11.00
C HIS A 114 16.96 -10.04 11.76
N ASP A 115 17.63 -11.01 11.10
CA ASP A 115 18.55 -11.95 11.76
C ASP A 115 19.70 -11.21 12.42
N GLY A 116 20.23 -10.17 11.79
CA GLY A 116 21.29 -9.34 12.35
C GLY A 116 22.61 -10.10 12.59
N GLY A 117 22.83 -11.20 11.88
CA GLY A 117 24.04 -12.02 11.97
C GLY A 117 24.02 -13.04 13.11
N GLU A 118 22.89 -13.31 13.74
CA GLU A 118 22.76 -14.35 14.77
C GLU A 118 22.94 -15.76 14.22
N GLY A 119 22.72 -15.95 12.89
CA GLY A 119 22.88 -17.22 12.21
C GLY A 119 21.73 -18.20 12.49
N PHE A 120 20.62 -17.72 13.01
CA PHE A 120 19.40 -18.52 13.14
C PHE A 120 18.87 -18.92 11.78
N VAL A 121 18.93 -18.00 10.82
CA VAL A 121 18.65 -18.22 9.40
C VAL A 121 19.87 -17.89 8.55
N ILE A 122 20.11 -18.66 7.50
CA ILE A 122 21.23 -18.45 6.58
C ILE A 122 20.69 -18.58 5.16
N MET A 123 20.83 -17.52 4.37
CA MET A 123 20.41 -17.52 2.98
C MET A 123 21.15 -18.60 2.18
N PRO A 124 20.44 -19.43 1.40
CA PRO A 124 21.08 -20.35 0.47
C PRO A 124 21.92 -19.61 -0.58
N LYS A 125 22.89 -20.31 -1.18
CA LYS A 125 23.69 -19.74 -2.28
C LYS A 125 22.82 -19.45 -3.49
N GLY A 126 23.00 -18.29 -4.10
CA GLY A 126 22.29 -17.87 -5.31
C GLY A 126 21.03 -17.04 -5.03
N GLY A 127 20.76 -16.67 -3.78
CA GLY A 127 19.66 -15.73 -3.45
C GLY A 127 19.97 -14.31 -3.90
N CYS A 128 18.94 -13.60 -4.34
CA CYS A 128 19.02 -12.20 -4.73
C CYS A 128 19.27 -11.29 -3.51
N TYR A 129 20.43 -10.63 -3.47
CA TYR A 129 20.80 -9.76 -2.38
C TYR A 129 21.71 -8.63 -2.83
N ASP A 130 21.23 -7.39 -2.74
CA ASP A 130 22.05 -6.20 -2.96
C ASP A 130 21.68 -5.11 -1.93
N PRO A 131 22.63 -4.72 -1.06
CA PRO A 131 22.39 -3.69 -0.04
C PRO A 131 21.93 -2.33 -0.60
N LYS A 132 22.13 -2.05 -1.88
CA LYS A 132 21.68 -0.79 -2.50
C LYS A 132 20.15 -0.63 -2.46
N TYR A 133 19.42 -1.75 -2.44
CA TYR A 133 17.96 -1.78 -2.42
C TYR A 133 17.35 -1.64 -1.02
N LYS A 134 18.18 -1.40 -0.01
CA LYS A 134 17.71 -1.20 1.36
C LYS A 134 16.70 -0.06 1.45
N GLY A 135 15.49 -0.37 1.94
CA GLY A 135 14.40 0.58 2.08
C GLY A 135 13.71 0.97 0.77
N TRP A 136 14.00 0.26 -0.32
CA TRP A 136 13.24 0.39 -1.55
C TRP A 136 12.06 -0.57 -1.55
N ASP A 137 10.94 -0.13 -2.17
CA ASP A 137 9.83 -1.02 -2.45
C ASP A 137 10.10 -1.91 -3.68
N THR A 138 9.29 -2.94 -3.84
CA THR A 138 9.41 -3.88 -4.95
C THR A 138 9.28 -3.21 -6.32
N ALA A 139 8.37 -2.23 -6.46
CA ALA A 139 8.18 -1.54 -7.75
C ALA A 139 9.42 -0.74 -8.14
N LYS A 140 10.03 -0.03 -7.18
CA LYS A 140 11.24 0.75 -7.42
C LYS A 140 12.43 -0.14 -7.79
N ILE A 141 12.56 -1.30 -7.12
CA ILE A 141 13.60 -2.30 -7.47
C ILE A 141 13.34 -2.84 -8.87
N PHE A 142 12.09 -3.17 -9.22
CA PHE A 142 11.72 -3.66 -10.55
C PHE A 142 12.15 -2.69 -11.65
N TRP A 143 11.83 -1.39 -11.52
CA TRP A 143 12.18 -0.40 -12.52
C TRP A 143 13.68 -0.08 -12.60
N ASP A 144 14.44 -0.38 -11.55
CA ASP A 144 15.90 -0.26 -11.56
C ASP A 144 16.57 -1.45 -12.30
N ILE A 145 15.95 -2.63 -12.25
CA ILE A 145 16.44 -3.85 -12.89
C ILE A 145 15.97 -3.95 -14.35
N TYR A 146 14.72 -3.54 -14.61
CA TYR A 146 14.07 -3.72 -15.90
C TYR A 146 14.63 -2.79 -16.98
N ASP A 147 15.10 -3.35 -18.09
CA ASP A 147 15.48 -2.61 -19.29
C ASP A 147 14.47 -2.88 -20.43
N PRO A 148 13.68 -1.89 -20.86
CA PRO A 148 12.71 -2.07 -21.94
C PRO A 148 13.36 -2.31 -23.31
N ASN A 149 14.66 -2.06 -23.47
CA ASN A 149 15.40 -2.27 -24.72
C ASN A 149 16.07 -3.64 -24.81
N ASP A 150 16.06 -4.40 -23.71
CA ASP A 150 16.58 -5.78 -23.68
C ASP A 150 15.40 -6.76 -23.51
N PRO A 151 14.89 -7.34 -24.61
CA PRO A 151 13.74 -8.24 -24.55
C PRO A 151 14.01 -9.53 -23.74
N ASP A 152 15.27 -9.93 -23.63
CA ASP A 152 15.65 -11.10 -22.85
C ASP A 152 16.00 -10.73 -21.40
N ASN A 153 16.19 -9.44 -21.14
CA ASN A 153 16.53 -8.83 -19.85
C ASN A 153 17.68 -9.54 -19.08
N GLU A 154 18.54 -10.25 -19.82
CA GLU A 154 19.68 -10.98 -19.26
C GLU A 154 20.85 -10.06 -18.87
N LYS A 155 20.80 -8.79 -19.26
CA LYS A 155 21.87 -7.81 -19.07
C LYS A 155 21.62 -6.80 -17.96
N GLY A 156 20.48 -6.84 -17.31
CA GLY A 156 20.31 -6.12 -16.05
C GLY A 156 21.44 -6.55 -15.11
N ASN A 157 21.97 -5.62 -14.34
CA ASN A 157 23.12 -5.81 -13.44
C ASN A 157 22.91 -6.89 -12.35
N GLY A 158 21.82 -7.64 -12.43
CA GLY A 158 21.49 -8.90 -11.75
C GLY A 158 22.12 -10.10 -12.44
N GLY A 159 23.42 -10.05 -12.67
CA GLY A 159 24.13 -11.16 -13.25
C GLY A 159 23.93 -12.43 -12.43
N LYS A 160 23.38 -13.48 -13.03
CA LYS A 160 23.30 -14.88 -12.54
C LYS A 160 22.60 -15.13 -11.20
N ASP A 161 22.03 -14.14 -10.52
CA ASP A 161 21.20 -14.35 -9.36
C ASP A 161 19.77 -14.66 -9.85
N THR A 162 19.54 -15.92 -10.14
CA THR A 162 18.22 -16.42 -10.61
C THR A 162 17.22 -16.65 -9.47
N GLY A 163 17.56 -16.22 -8.24
CA GLY A 163 16.84 -16.62 -7.06
C GLY A 163 17.08 -18.10 -6.71
N PHE A 164 16.63 -18.50 -5.52
CA PHE A 164 16.63 -19.92 -5.13
C PHE A 164 15.21 -20.49 -5.04
N ASP A 165 14.23 -19.73 -5.48
CA ASP A 165 12.81 -20.08 -5.51
C ASP A 165 12.18 -19.77 -6.86
N GLU A 166 10.98 -20.28 -7.05
CA GLU A 166 10.09 -20.04 -8.17
C GLU A 166 8.74 -19.58 -7.61
N HIS A 167 7.98 -18.84 -8.42
CA HIS A 167 6.66 -18.37 -8.02
C HIS A 167 5.59 -18.97 -8.92
N ASP A 168 4.54 -19.52 -8.31
CA ASP A 168 3.39 -20.05 -9.04
C ASP A 168 2.37 -18.92 -9.33
N TRP A 169 2.70 -18.10 -10.32
CA TRP A 169 1.82 -17.04 -10.77
C TRP A 169 0.51 -17.54 -11.39
N GLU A 170 0.55 -18.71 -12.04
CA GLU A 170 -0.64 -19.31 -12.64
C GLU A 170 -1.63 -19.69 -11.55
N GLY A 171 -1.19 -20.40 -10.51
CA GLY A 171 -2.03 -20.74 -9.36
C GLY A 171 -2.56 -19.50 -8.62
N ALA A 172 -1.78 -18.42 -8.55
CA ALA A 172 -2.26 -17.17 -7.96
C ALA A 172 -3.30 -16.44 -8.82
N GLN A 173 -3.20 -16.53 -10.16
CA GLN A 173 -4.15 -15.90 -11.10
C GLN A 173 -5.44 -16.69 -11.26
N GLU A 174 -5.46 -17.97 -10.95
CA GLU A 174 -6.65 -18.81 -11.00
C GLU A 174 -7.62 -18.56 -9.83
N MET A 175 -7.16 -17.90 -8.76
CA MET A 175 -8.00 -17.56 -7.61
C MET A 175 -9.08 -16.54 -8.01
N THR A 176 -10.30 -16.81 -7.58
CA THR A 176 -11.42 -15.88 -7.72
C THR A 176 -11.26 -14.67 -6.80
N ALA A 177 -11.95 -13.56 -7.09
CA ALA A 177 -11.94 -12.38 -6.24
C ALA A 177 -12.43 -12.67 -4.81
N GLU A 178 -13.34 -13.63 -4.63
CA GLU A 178 -13.82 -14.05 -3.32
C GLU A 178 -12.76 -14.83 -2.55
N GLU A 179 -12.03 -15.73 -3.21
CA GLU A 179 -10.91 -16.47 -2.63
C GLU A 179 -9.74 -15.58 -2.25
N ILE A 180 -9.44 -14.58 -3.06
CA ILE A 180 -8.43 -13.56 -2.76
C ILE A 180 -8.83 -12.77 -1.51
N ALA A 181 -10.06 -12.29 -1.43
CA ALA A 181 -10.55 -11.52 -0.28
C ALA A 181 -10.63 -12.37 1.01
N GLU A 182 -10.85 -13.68 0.90
CA GLU A 182 -10.79 -14.61 2.04
C GLU A 182 -9.34 -14.81 2.47
N LEU A 183 -8.44 -15.07 1.53
CA LEU A 183 -7.01 -15.24 1.80
C LEU A 183 -6.39 -14.00 2.45
N GLU A 184 -6.74 -12.81 1.98
CA GLU A 184 -6.29 -11.55 2.59
C GLU A 184 -6.72 -11.40 4.04
N ARG A 185 -7.98 -11.76 4.36
CA ARG A 185 -8.47 -11.75 5.74
C ARG A 185 -7.76 -12.78 6.62
N ASP A 186 -7.49 -13.97 6.08
CA ASP A 186 -6.78 -15.02 6.79
C ASP A 186 -5.34 -14.61 7.09
N ILE A 187 -4.67 -13.96 6.15
CA ILE A 187 -3.30 -13.41 6.33
C ILE A 187 -3.32 -12.30 7.40
N ASP A 188 -4.26 -11.36 7.35
CA ASP A 188 -4.37 -10.29 8.35
C ASP A 188 -4.59 -10.83 9.75
N GLU A 189 -5.47 -11.81 9.91
CA GLU A 189 -5.71 -12.44 11.19
C GLU A 189 -4.48 -13.23 11.66
N ALA A 190 -3.81 -13.93 10.75
CA ALA A 190 -2.60 -14.68 11.01
C ALA A 190 -1.44 -13.78 11.48
N VAL A 191 -1.25 -12.61 10.86
CA VAL A 191 -0.26 -11.61 11.26
C VAL A 191 -0.57 -11.08 12.66
N ARG A 192 -1.83 -10.77 12.97
CA ARG A 192 -2.24 -10.32 14.32
C ARG A 192 -1.99 -11.40 15.39
N GLN A 193 -2.31 -12.66 15.09
CA GLN A 193 -2.07 -13.77 16.01
C GLN A 193 -0.57 -14.02 16.22
N GLY A 194 0.22 -13.94 15.15
CA GLY A 194 1.67 -14.02 15.20
C GLY A 194 2.28 -12.94 16.09
N HIS A 195 1.81 -11.70 15.97
CA HIS A 195 2.24 -10.59 16.83
C HIS A 195 1.90 -10.84 18.31
N LEU A 196 0.71 -11.32 18.61
CA LEU A 196 0.32 -11.68 19.98
C LEU A 196 1.20 -12.80 20.55
N LEU A 197 1.59 -13.78 19.73
CA LEU A 197 2.48 -14.85 20.12
C LEU A 197 3.89 -14.30 20.40
N GLY A 198 4.44 -13.48 19.51
CA GLY A 198 5.73 -12.82 19.66
C GLY A 198 5.79 -11.96 20.92
N GLY A 199 4.75 -11.17 21.20
CA GLY A 199 4.65 -10.37 22.40
C GLY A 199 4.71 -11.21 23.70
N LYS A 200 4.08 -12.39 23.72
CA LYS A 200 4.15 -13.32 24.86
C LYS A 200 5.54 -13.93 25.04
N LEU A 201 6.31 -14.08 23.98
CA LEU A 201 7.67 -14.63 24.02
C LEU A 201 8.75 -13.55 24.25
N GLY A 202 8.33 -12.28 24.46
CA GLY A 202 9.25 -11.17 24.68
C GLY A 202 9.95 -10.66 23.43
N SER A 203 9.40 -11.01 22.27
CA SER A 203 9.86 -10.50 20.98
C SER A 203 9.45 -9.04 20.83
N GLY A 204 10.41 -8.16 20.55
CA GLY A 204 10.12 -6.81 20.07
C GLY A 204 9.69 -6.84 18.59
N GLY A 205 8.69 -7.67 18.26
CA GLY A 205 8.30 -8.09 16.92
C GLY A 205 7.81 -7.03 15.93
N ASP A 206 7.92 -5.74 16.31
CA ASP A 206 7.41 -4.62 15.51
C ASP A 206 8.18 -4.35 14.21
N ARG A 207 9.34 -4.97 14.00
CA ARG A 207 10.18 -4.62 12.84
C ARG A 207 9.79 -5.34 11.54
N LEU A 208 9.34 -6.60 11.61
CA LEU A 208 9.02 -7.39 10.40
C LEU A 208 7.61 -7.13 9.88
N PHE A 209 6.66 -6.98 10.78
CA PHE A 209 5.25 -6.84 10.44
C PHE A 209 4.62 -5.56 11.03
N GLY A 210 5.43 -4.63 11.57
CA GLY A 210 4.92 -3.39 12.15
C GLY A 210 4.05 -2.61 11.16
N GLU A 211 4.47 -2.55 9.91
CA GLU A 211 3.72 -1.89 8.83
C GLU A 211 2.43 -2.64 8.46
N LEU A 212 2.44 -3.98 8.51
CA LEU A 212 1.25 -4.81 8.24
C LEU A 212 0.25 -4.81 9.41
N LEU A 213 0.69 -4.50 10.63
CA LEU A 213 -0.14 -4.42 11.83
C LEU A 213 -0.73 -3.04 12.07
N GLU A 214 -0.22 -2.02 11.43
CA GLU A 214 -0.86 -0.71 11.46
C GLU A 214 -2.25 -0.84 10.83
N PRO A 215 -3.32 -0.35 11.49
CA PRO A 215 -4.64 -0.33 10.90
C PRO A 215 -4.53 0.35 9.54
N GLN A 216 -4.77 -0.38 8.48
CA GLN A 216 -4.84 0.23 7.15
C GLN A 216 -6.04 1.16 7.17
N VAL A 217 -5.76 2.43 7.31
CA VAL A 217 -6.78 3.47 7.21
C VAL A 217 -7.25 3.47 5.76
N ASN A 218 -8.51 3.16 5.54
CA ASN A 218 -9.11 3.32 4.23
C ASN A 218 -9.11 4.83 3.88
N TRP A 219 -8.05 5.26 3.22
CA TRP A 219 -7.82 6.67 2.90
C TRP A 219 -8.98 7.29 2.12
N VAL A 220 -9.69 6.49 1.32
CA VAL A 220 -10.87 6.91 0.56
C VAL A 220 -12.05 7.21 1.49
N GLU A 221 -12.27 6.36 2.49
CA GLU A 221 -13.30 6.64 3.50
C GLU A 221 -12.96 7.90 4.29
N VAL A 222 -11.71 8.06 4.71
CA VAL A 222 -11.25 9.28 5.41
C VAL A 222 -11.45 10.52 4.56
N MET A 223 -11.09 10.45 3.27
CA MET A 223 -11.28 11.56 2.34
C MET A 223 -12.77 11.85 2.13
N ARG A 224 -13.58 10.83 1.94
CA ARG A 224 -15.06 10.97 1.80
C ARG A 224 -15.69 11.53 3.07
N ASP A 225 -15.35 11.02 4.23
CA ASP A 225 -15.84 11.48 5.53
C ASP A 225 -15.41 12.92 5.81
N PHE A 226 -14.17 13.27 5.49
CA PHE A 226 -13.69 14.64 5.63
C PHE A 226 -14.50 15.60 4.77
N VAL A 227 -14.63 15.32 3.46
CA VAL A 227 -15.39 16.19 2.55
C VAL A 227 -16.86 16.24 2.97
N THR A 228 -17.48 15.09 3.27
CA THR A 228 -18.88 15.04 3.69
C THR A 228 -19.11 15.82 4.99
N SER A 229 -18.27 15.61 6.00
CA SER A 229 -18.43 16.29 7.30
C SER A 229 -18.13 17.79 7.24
N THR A 230 -17.22 18.20 6.36
CA THR A 230 -16.82 19.60 6.19
C THR A 230 -17.81 20.35 5.30
N CYS A 231 -18.29 19.67 4.24
CA CYS A 231 -19.21 20.24 3.26
C CYS A 231 -20.69 19.91 3.56
N ALA A 232 -21.00 19.16 4.62
CA ALA A 232 -22.37 18.99 5.08
C ALA A 232 -22.91 20.35 5.47
N GLY A 233 -23.66 20.98 4.55
CA GLY A 233 -24.27 22.27 4.79
C GLY A 233 -25.08 22.21 6.06
N SER A 234 -24.89 23.17 6.96
CA SER A 234 -25.77 23.33 8.09
C SER A 234 -27.14 23.63 7.52
N ASP A 235 -28.13 22.78 7.85
CA ASP A 235 -29.53 23.03 7.54
C ASP A 235 -29.93 24.41 8.09
N ILE A 236 -29.98 25.42 7.23
CA ILE A 236 -30.36 26.77 7.64
C ILE A 236 -31.88 26.77 7.86
N PRO A 237 -32.35 27.02 9.08
CA PRO A 237 -33.75 27.13 9.31
C PRO A 237 -34.32 28.34 8.55
N THR A 238 -35.29 28.13 7.66
CA THR A 238 -35.92 29.18 6.89
C THR A 238 -37.43 29.26 7.18
N PHE A 239 -37.91 30.47 7.44
CA PHE A 239 -39.31 30.75 7.56
C PHE A 239 -39.97 31.11 6.21
N LYS A 240 -39.20 31.25 5.13
CA LYS A 240 -39.73 31.50 3.76
C LYS A 240 -40.62 30.38 3.25
N LYS A 241 -40.36 29.14 3.68
CA LYS A 241 -41.25 28.00 3.45
C LYS A 241 -41.48 27.31 4.77
N PRO A 242 -42.63 27.54 5.44
CA PRO A 242 -42.91 26.89 6.70
C PRO A 242 -43.07 25.37 6.53
N ASN A 243 -42.72 24.65 7.58
CA ASN A 243 -42.80 23.19 7.59
C ASN A 243 -44.28 22.76 7.54
N ARG A 244 -44.73 22.21 6.41
CA ARG A 244 -46.13 21.84 6.15
C ARG A 244 -46.70 20.87 7.19
N ARG A 245 -45.86 20.01 7.76
CA ARG A 245 -46.31 19.03 8.77
C ARG A 245 -46.73 19.69 10.08
N TYR A 246 -45.98 20.69 10.52
CA TYR A 246 -46.33 21.46 11.73
C TYR A 246 -47.37 22.53 11.47
N MET A 247 -47.45 23.08 10.27
CA MET A 247 -48.47 24.01 9.86
C MET A 247 -49.88 23.40 9.92
N ALA A 248 -50.01 22.11 9.55
CA ALA A 248 -51.27 21.37 9.68
C ALA A 248 -51.72 21.19 11.15
N ALA A 249 -50.80 21.26 12.12
CA ALA A 249 -51.02 21.20 13.54
C ALA A 249 -51.13 22.59 14.19
N GLY A 250 -51.15 23.67 13.40
CA GLY A 250 -51.27 25.05 13.88
C GLY A 250 -49.96 25.71 14.35
N TYR A 251 -48.83 25.05 14.16
CA TYR A 251 -47.51 25.58 14.55
C TYR A 251 -46.75 26.12 13.36
N TYR A 252 -46.35 27.40 13.42
CA TYR A 252 -45.50 28.02 12.38
C TYR A 252 -44.02 27.74 12.68
N MET A 253 -43.52 26.62 12.16
CA MET A 253 -42.12 26.16 12.33
C MET A 253 -41.32 26.37 11.06
N PRO A 254 -40.01 26.69 11.14
CA PRO A 254 -39.17 26.80 9.98
C PRO A 254 -39.02 25.44 9.31
N SER A 255 -38.82 25.41 7.99
CA SER A 255 -38.27 24.26 7.32
C SER A 255 -36.76 24.42 7.21
N SER A 256 -36.02 23.32 7.07
CA SER A 256 -34.60 23.37 6.76
C SER A 256 -34.42 23.55 5.25
N TYR A 257 -33.46 24.37 4.90
CA TYR A 257 -32.94 24.51 3.54
C TYR A 257 -31.53 23.96 3.54
N ALA A 258 -31.30 22.87 2.77
CA ALA A 258 -29.96 22.34 2.59
C ALA A 258 -29.15 23.36 1.78
N GLU A 259 -28.07 23.84 2.35
CA GLU A 259 -27.12 24.67 1.65
C GLU A 259 -26.42 23.84 0.58
N ARG A 260 -26.21 24.40 -0.61
CA ARG A 260 -25.42 23.72 -1.64
C ARG A 260 -24.00 23.62 -1.16
N VAL A 261 -23.37 22.47 -1.41
CA VAL A 261 -21.93 22.30 -1.19
C VAL A 261 -21.18 23.34 -2.03
N GLY A 262 -20.38 24.18 -1.39
CA GLY A 262 -19.55 25.20 -2.06
C GLY A 262 -18.40 24.61 -2.87
N PRO A 263 -17.48 25.45 -3.36
CA PRO A 263 -16.32 24.99 -4.11
C PRO A 263 -15.42 24.09 -3.27
N ILE A 264 -14.82 23.08 -3.90
CA ILE A 264 -13.81 22.19 -3.33
C ILE A 264 -12.52 22.36 -4.13
N VAL A 265 -11.37 22.40 -3.44
CA VAL A 265 -10.05 22.42 -4.07
C VAL A 265 -9.38 21.06 -3.91
N ASN A 266 -8.87 20.51 -4.99
CA ASN A 266 -7.96 19.37 -5.02
C ASN A 266 -6.61 19.83 -5.60
N ALA A 267 -5.58 19.92 -4.76
CA ALA A 267 -4.26 20.40 -5.14
C ALA A 267 -3.27 19.23 -5.14
N ASN A 268 -2.67 18.97 -6.30
CA ASN A 268 -1.80 17.83 -6.52
C ASN A 268 -0.35 18.30 -6.69
N ASP A 269 0.53 17.74 -5.88
CA ASP A 269 1.98 17.93 -5.97
C ASP A 269 2.50 17.25 -7.24
N MET A 270 3.22 18.02 -8.05
CA MET A 270 3.81 17.55 -9.29
C MET A 270 5.33 17.41 -9.19
N SER A 271 5.88 17.35 -7.97
CA SER A 271 7.28 17.02 -7.77
C SER A 271 7.62 15.66 -8.34
N GLY A 272 8.85 15.46 -8.80
CA GLY A 272 9.27 14.25 -9.51
C GLY A 272 9.19 12.93 -8.72
N SER A 273 8.83 13.00 -7.43
CA SER A 273 8.66 11.87 -6.53
C SER A 273 7.27 11.24 -6.57
N ILE A 274 6.26 11.95 -7.11
CA ILE A 274 4.89 11.46 -7.25
C ILE A 274 4.62 11.13 -8.71
N GLY A 275 4.19 9.90 -8.97
CA GLY A 275 3.89 9.42 -10.32
C GLY A 275 2.50 9.87 -10.82
N ASN A 276 2.37 9.99 -12.13
CA ASN A 276 1.09 10.35 -12.78
C ASN A 276 -0.02 9.31 -12.49
N ARG A 277 0.35 8.08 -12.16
CA ARG A 277 -0.60 7.01 -11.86
C ARG A 277 -1.26 7.23 -10.51
N GLU A 278 -0.48 7.56 -9.49
CA GLU A 278 -0.98 7.88 -8.14
C GLU A 278 -1.94 9.07 -8.17
N ILE A 279 -1.58 10.11 -8.92
CA ILE A 279 -2.45 11.28 -9.11
C ILE A 279 -3.76 10.87 -9.81
N SER A 280 -3.70 10.03 -10.84
CA SER A 280 -4.89 9.58 -11.58
C SER A 280 -5.84 8.78 -10.70
N ILE A 281 -5.34 7.94 -9.79
CA ILE A 281 -6.15 7.17 -8.85
C ILE A 281 -6.87 8.12 -7.88
N ILE A 282 -6.15 9.07 -7.28
CA ILE A 282 -6.72 10.04 -6.35
C ILE A 282 -7.76 10.91 -7.04
N GLN A 283 -7.52 11.32 -8.27
CA GLN A 283 -8.49 12.09 -9.06
C GLN A 283 -9.75 11.29 -9.40
N SER A 284 -9.61 9.99 -9.66
CA SER A 284 -10.74 9.10 -9.88
C SER A 284 -11.65 9.05 -8.65
N GLU A 285 -11.09 8.96 -7.45
CA GLU A 285 -11.84 8.99 -6.20
C GLU A 285 -12.45 10.37 -5.93
N MET A 286 -11.71 11.44 -6.23
CA MET A 286 -12.25 12.80 -6.13
C MET A 286 -13.45 13.01 -7.07
N ALA A 287 -13.38 12.50 -8.30
CA ALA A 287 -14.49 12.54 -9.24
C ALA A 287 -15.72 11.80 -8.69
N ALA A 288 -15.53 10.62 -8.08
CA ALA A 288 -16.61 9.85 -7.46
C ALA A 288 -17.24 10.59 -6.27
N ILE A 289 -16.42 11.21 -5.42
CA ILE A 289 -16.88 12.03 -4.29
C ILE A 289 -17.64 13.26 -4.80
N ALA A 290 -17.10 13.97 -5.79
CA ALA A 290 -17.72 15.15 -6.39
C ALA A 290 -19.06 14.80 -7.07
N SER A 291 -19.14 13.67 -7.78
CA SER A 291 -20.40 13.19 -8.39
C SER A 291 -21.49 12.89 -7.35
N THR A 292 -21.09 12.47 -6.14
CA THR A 292 -22.01 12.18 -5.03
C THR A 292 -22.47 13.45 -4.32
N LEU A 293 -21.54 14.32 -3.95
CA LEU A 293 -21.80 15.52 -3.15
C LEU A 293 -22.27 16.73 -3.98
N ARG A 294 -21.96 16.73 -5.26
CA ARG A 294 -22.28 17.78 -6.24
C ARG A 294 -21.94 19.20 -5.75
N PRO A 295 -20.65 19.46 -5.44
CA PRO A 295 -20.23 20.81 -5.11
C PRO A 295 -20.57 21.77 -6.24
N THR A 296 -20.58 23.08 -5.96
CA THR A 296 -20.82 24.08 -7.00
C THR A 296 -19.73 24.08 -8.06
N GLU A 297 -18.48 23.89 -7.65
CA GLU A 297 -17.30 23.79 -8.49
C GLU A 297 -16.27 22.89 -7.83
N LEU A 298 -15.51 22.14 -8.65
CA LEU A 298 -14.32 21.43 -8.22
C LEU A 298 -13.10 22.05 -8.94
N HIS A 299 -12.19 22.63 -8.17
CA HIS A 299 -10.95 23.16 -8.65
C HIS A 299 -9.86 22.12 -8.53
N VAL A 300 -9.28 21.68 -9.64
CA VAL A 300 -8.11 20.79 -9.68
C VAL A 300 -6.89 21.63 -10.00
N MET A 301 -5.91 21.61 -9.09
CA MET A 301 -4.68 22.38 -9.20
C MET A 301 -3.48 21.45 -9.26
N TYR A 302 -2.49 21.84 -10.05
CA TYR A 302 -1.19 21.18 -10.14
C TYR A 302 -0.14 22.19 -9.71
N TRP A 303 0.70 21.80 -8.77
CA TRP A 303 1.69 22.72 -8.19
C TRP A 303 3.05 22.05 -8.00
N ASP A 304 4.10 22.87 -8.06
CA ASP A 304 5.46 22.53 -7.68
C ASP A 304 6.05 23.67 -6.83
N THR A 305 6.75 24.65 -7.39
CA THR A 305 7.14 25.90 -6.74
C THR A 305 6.08 26.99 -6.93
N GLU A 306 5.20 26.82 -7.89
CA GLU A 306 4.03 27.65 -8.20
C GLU A 306 2.88 26.77 -8.69
N VAL A 307 1.68 27.33 -8.81
CA VAL A 307 0.54 26.61 -9.41
C VAL A 307 0.72 26.67 -10.92
N VAL A 308 1.18 25.55 -11.48
CA VAL A 308 1.49 25.39 -12.91
C VAL A 308 0.28 25.01 -13.77
N GLY A 309 -0.81 24.54 -13.13
CA GLY A 309 -2.05 24.20 -13.80
C GLY A 309 -3.24 24.38 -12.89
N HIS A 310 -4.35 24.87 -13.45
CA HIS A 310 -5.62 25.02 -12.73
C HIS A 310 -6.78 24.74 -13.68
N GLU A 311 -7.60 23.78 -13.28
CA GLU A 311 -8.79 23.35 -14.01
C GLU A 311 -10.01 23.49 -13.10
N VAL A 312 -11.14 23.90 -13.67
CA VAL A 312 -12.40 24.06 -12.94
C VAL A 312 -13.46 23.20 -13.59
N TYR A 313 -14.12 22.37 -12.79
CA TYR A 313 -15.16 21.46 -13.24
C TYR A 313 -16.49 21.81 -12.58
N ALA A 314 -17.53 21.95 -13.42
CA ALA A 314 -18.90 22.10 -12.97
C ALA A 314 -19.56 20.72 -12.72
N PRO A 315 -20.70 20.66 -12.00
CA PRO A 315 -21.37 19.40 -11.64
C PRO A 315 -21.71 18.45 -12.79
N HIS A 316 -21.82 18.94 -13.98
CA HIS A 316 -22.10 18.14 -15.21
C HIS A 316 -20.85 17.61 -15.90
N GLU A 317 -19.66 17.98 -15.43
CA GLU A 317 -18.36 17.61 -16.01
C GLU A 317 -17.58 16.61 -15.15
N TYR A 318 -18.10 16.23 -13.97
CA TYR A 318 -17.35 15.38 -13.03
C TYR A 318 -16.98 14.00 -13.58
N ASP A 319 -17.81 13.42 -14.44
CA ASP A 319 -17.52 12.13 -15.11
C ASP A 319 -16.38 12.22 -16.14
N ASP A 320 -16.00 13.42 -16.54
CA ASP A 320 -14.93 13.66 -17.50
C ASP A 320 -13.59 14.08 -16.87
N ILE A 321 -13.53 14.26 -15.54
CA ILE A 321 -12.33 14.69 -14.82
C ILE A 321 -11.13 13.82 -15.19
N THR A 322 -11.26 12.51 -15.06
CA THR A 322 -10.16 11.56 -15.33
C THR A 322 -9.68 11.52 -16.78
N LYS A 323 -10.52 11.96 -17.73
CA LYS A 323 -10.19 11.99 -19.16
C LYS A 323 -9.57 13.31 -19.61
N ARG A 324 -9.94 14.41 -18.95
CA ARG A 324 -9.58 15.78 -19.38
C ARG A 324 -8.36 16.31 -18.63
N THR A 325 -8.12 15.79 -17.44
CA THR A 325 -7.04 16.19 -16.55
C THR A 325 -5.67 15.94 -17.17
N LYS A 326 -4.83 16.97 -17.22
CA LYS A 326 -3.46 16.89 -17.74
C LYS A 326 -2.49 17.33 -16.67
N PRO A 327 -1.90 16.39 -15.92
CA PRO A 327 -0.85 16.71 -14.96
C PRO A 327 0.31 17.43 -15.64
N VAL A 328 0.68 18.59 -15.13
CA VAL A 328 1.80 19.41 -15.64
C VAL A 328 2.65 19.82 -14.44
N GLY A 329 3.96 19.67 -14.51
CA GLY A 329 4.90 20.08 -13.49
C GLY A 329 6.19 19.27 -13.52
N GLY A 330 7.07 19.44 -12.54
CA GLY A 330 8.36 18.74 -12.44
C GLY A 330 9.45 19.54 -11.76
N GLY A 331 9.07 20.55 -10.97
CA GLY A 331 9.98 21.43 -10.21
C GLY A 331 10.20 21.02 -8.75
N GLY A 332 10.45 21.99 -7.90
CA GLY A 332 10.55 21.81 -6.44
C GLY A 332 9.18 21.71 -5.79
N THR A 333 9.15 21.69 -4.44
CA THR A 333 7.90 21.46 -3.68
C THR A 333 7.67 22.59 -2.67
N MET A 334 6.87 23.60 -3.05
CA MET A 334 6.51 24.74 -2.19
C MET A 334 4.99 24.89 -2.11
N VAL A 335 4.36 24.26 -1.14
CA VAL A 335 2.89 24.22 -1.02
C VAL A 335 2.25 25.59 -0.73
N GLU A 336 3.01 26.56 -0.18
CA GLU A 336 2.53 27.93 0.09
C GLU A 336 1.98 28.63 -1.16
N CYS A 337 2.39 28.20 -2.36
CA CYS A 337 1.87 28.74 -3.61
C CYS A 337 0.37 28.49 -3.79
N VAL A 338 -0.15 27.38 -3.24
CA VAL A 338 -1.56 26.98 -3.39
C VAL A 338 -2.51 27.92 -2.63
N PRO A 339 -2.38 28.13 -1.30
CA PRO A 339 -3.24 29.08 -0.59
C PRO A 339 -3.07 30.52 -1.10
N LYS A 340 -1.87 30.90 -1.55
CA LYS A 340 -1.65 32.21 -2.18
C LYS A 340 -2.45 32.35 -3.47
N PHE A 341 -2.40 31.34 -4.34
CA PHE A 341 -3.18 31.29 -5.58
C PHE A 341 -4.70 31.33 -5.32
N ILE A 342 -5.19 30.59 -4.31
CA ILE A 342 -6.59 30.60 -3.89
C ILE A 342 -7.03 32.03 -3.52
N ASN A 343 -6.22 32.73 -2.72
CA ASN A 343 -6.50 34.09 -2.26
C ASN A 343 -6.46 35.12 -3.42
N GLU A 344 -5.46 35.04 -4.29
CA GLU A 344 -5.30 35.93 -5.46
C GLU A 344 -6.45 35.79 -6.45
N ASN A 345 -6.94 34.56 -6.66
CA ASN A 345 -8.06 34.29 -7.56
C ASN A 345 -9.44 34.40 -6.87
N LYS A 346 -9.49 34.81 -5.58
CA LYS A 346 -10.72 34.95 -4.81
C LYS A 346 -11.59 33.68 -4.79
N ILE A 347 -10.97 32.54 -4.74
CA ILE A 347 -11.64 31.25 -4.58
C ILE A 347 -11.97 31.12 -3.09
N GLU A 348 -13.23 30.83 -2.75
CA GLU A 348 -13.70 30.62 -1.39
C GLU A 348 -14.05 29.12 -1.18
N PRO A 349 -13.06 28.24 -1.04
CA PRO A 349 -13.32 26.81 -0.94
C PRO A 349 -13.88 26.45 0.43
N GLN A 350 -14.84 25.52 0.46
CA GLN A 350 -15.33 24.94 1.71
C GLN A 350 -14.28 24.01 2.35
N CYS A 351 -13.51 23.31 1.52
CA CYS A 351 -12.36 22.53 1.96
C CYS A 351 -11.33 22.37 0.84
N ALA A 352 -10.10 22.04 1.23
CA ALA A 352 -9.04 21.69 0.33
C ALA A 352 -8.52 20.27 0.63
N ILE A 353 -8.22 19.52 -0.42
CA ILE A 353 -7.53 18.23 -0.36
C ILE A 353 -6.19 18.43 -1.04
N VAL A 354 -5.10 18.22 -0.33
CA VAL A 354 -3.74 18.43 -0.83
C VAL A 354 -3.01 17.10 -0.85
N VAL A 355 -2.55 16.72 -2.03
CA VAL A 355 -1.79 15.48 -2.26
C VAL A 355 -0.33 15.85 -2.38
N THR A 356 0.54 15.23 -1.57
CA THR A 356 1.99 15.49 -1.54
C THR A 356 2.73 14.31 -0.93
N ASP A 357 4.03 14.19 -1.14
CA ASP A 357 4.91 13.29 -0.40
C ASP A 357 5.45 13.93 0.90
N GLY A 358 5.10 15.19 1.16
CA GLY A 358 5.44 15.90 2.38
C GLY A 358 6.92 16.30 2.51
N TYR A 359 7.72 16.20 1.45
CA TYR A 359 9.09 16.75 1.41
C TYR A 359 9.06 18.19 0.91
N LEU A 360 8.53 19.09 1.73
CA LEU A 360 8.33 20.49 1.39
C LEU A 360 9.61 21.31 1.56
N GLY A 361 9.83 22.26 0.64
CA GLY A 361 10.94 23.21 0.73
C GLY A 361 10.67 24.41 1.67
N GLY A 362 9.46 24.52 2.21
CA GLY A 362 8.99 25.57 3.11
C GLY A 362 8.10 25.01 4.23
N ASP A 363 7.14 25.81 4.69
CA ASP A 363 6.15 25.36 5.66
C ASP A 363 4.87 24.83 4.99
N TRP A 364 3.85 24.48 5.78
CA TRP A 364 2.60 23.92 5.29
C TRP A 364 1.59 24.97 4.78
N GLY A 365 1.96 26.25 4.76
CA GLY A 365 1.16 27.37 4.28
C GLY A 365 0.02 27.77 5.23
N GLU A 366 -0.54 28.97 4.97
CA GLU A 366 -1.67 29.52 5.71
C GLU A 366 -2.97 29.31 4.92
N TRP A 367 -3.89 28.51 5.45
CA TRP A 367 -5.13 28.12 4.79
C TRP A 367 -6.34 28.82 5.38
N SER A 368 -7.21 29.33 4.52
CA SER A 368 -8.48 29.96 4.91
C SER A 368 -9.65 28.95 5.06
N CYS A 369 -9.45 27.69 4.70
CA CYS A 369 -10.44 26.60 4.77
C CYS A 369 -9.84 25.37 5.45
N PRO A 370 -10.67 24.43 5.92
CA PRO A 370 -10.21 23.12 6.39
C PRO A 370 -9.46 22.36 5.31
N VAL A 371 -8.32 21.75 5.68
CA VAL A 371 -7.44 21.00 4.76
C VAL A 371 -7.33 19.55 5.18
N LEU A 372 -7.39 18.65 4.20
CA LEU A 372 -6.98 17.27 4.33
C LEU A 372 -5.71 17.04 3.51
N TRP A 373 -4.67 16.58 4.17
CA TRP A 373 -3.42 16.18 3.58
C TRP A 373 -3.43 14.69 3.27
N VAL A 374 -3.25 14.33 2.02
CA VAL A 374 -3.03 12.96 1.56
C VAL A 374 -1.54 12.83 1.30
N VAL A 375 -0.82 12.26 2.27
CA VAL A 375 0.65 12.18 2.23
C VAL A 375 1.06 10.79 1.74
N ILE A 376 1.76 10.76 0.61
CA ILE A 376 2.18 9.51 -0.06
C ILE A 376 3.56 9.10 0.44
N ASN A 377 3.71 7.86 0.89
CA ASN A 377 4.97 7.20 1.28
C ASN A 377 5.83 7.92 2.35
N ASN A 378 5.26 8.87 3.10
CA ASN A 378 6.01 9.60 4.12
C ASN A 378 5.25 9.70 5.44
N LYS A 379 5.38 8.70 6.30
CA LYS A 379 4.75 8.65 7.63
C LYS A 379 5.30 9.70 8.61
N ARG A 380 6.42 10.35 8.30
CA ARG A 380 7.06 11.36 9.18
C ARG A 380 6.57 12.77 8.91
N ALA A 381 5.91 13.00 7.80
CA ALA A 381 5.35 14.31 7.49
C ALA A 381 4.17 14.61 8.43
N VAL A 382 4.29 15.67 9.19
CA VAL A 382 3.26 16.12 10.14
C VAL A 382 2.89 17.56 9.77
N PRO A 383 1.75 17.76 9.09
CA PRO A 383 1.25 19.09 8.77
C PRO A 383 0.99 19.92 10.03
N SER A 384 1.33 21.20 9.98
CA SER A 384 1.05 22.16 11.06
C SER A 384 -0.44 22.53 11.14
N VAL A 385 -1.19 22.32 10.05
CA VAL A 385 -2.60 22.71 9.90
C VAL A 385 -3.37 21.60 9.19
N GLY A 386 -4.61 21.35 9.58
CA GLY A 386 -5.52 20.41 8.94
C GLY A 386 -5.44 18.98 9.48
N LYS A 387 -6.06 18.06 8.76
CA LYS A 387 -5.99 16.61 9.04
C LYS A 387 -5.01 15.96 8.07
N VAL A 388 -4.37 14.88 8.49
CA VAL A 388 -3.46 14.11 7.64
C VAL A 388 -3.94 12.65 7.53
N VAL A 389 -3.82 12.11 6.34
CA VAL A 389 -3.90 10.68 6.07
C VAL A 389 -2.63 10.27 5.32
N HIS A 390 -1.93 9.28 5.86
CA HIS A 390 -0.75 8.70 5.23
C HIS A 390 -1.18 7.51 4.38
N VAL A 391 -0.74 7.49 3.13
CA VAL A 391 -1.10 6.48 2.15
C VAL A 391 0.18 5.94 1.52
N THR A 392 0.30 4.62 1.38
CA THR A 392 1.40 4.03 0.62
C THR A 392 1.02 3.87 -0.85
N THR A 393 1.99 3.84 -1.75
CA THR A 393 1.77 3.55 -3.17
C THR A 393 1.06 2.20 -3.35
N GLU A 394 1.33 1.23 -2.47
CA GLU A 394 0.64 -0.07 -2.45
C GLU A 394 -0.85 0.12 -2.21
N GLN A 395 -1.24 0.86 -1.16
CA GLN A 395 -2.65 1.17 -0.85
C GLN A 395 -3.38 1.95 -1.96
N LEU A 396 -2.65 2.70 -2.77
CA LEU A 396 -3.22 3.36 -3.95
C LEU A 396 -3.46 2.37 -5.09
N ASN A 397 -2.63 1.34 -5.22
CA ASN A 397 -2.68 0.38 -6.31
C ASN A 397 -3.60 -0.82 -6.06
N ASP A 398 -4.01 -1.08 -4.81
CA ASP A 398 -4.90 -2.19 -4.40
C ASP A 398 -6.37 -2.03 -4.86
N ARG A 399 -6.62 -1.30 -6.00
CA ARG A 399 -7.96 -1.07 -6.56
C ARG A 399 -8.02 -1.26 -8.06
#